data_b043e9a112ec939bf9852b8829f84afd
#
_entry.id   b043e9a112ec939bf9852b8829f84afd
#
_cell.length_a   1.000
_cell.length_b   1.000
_cell.length_c   1.000
_cell.angle_alpha   90.00
_cell.angle_beta   90.00
_cell.angle_gamma   90.00
#
_symmetry.space_group_name_H-M   'P 1'
#
loop_
_entity.id
_entity.type
_entity.pdbx_description
1 polymer ?
#
loop_
_entity_poly.entity_id
_entity_poly.type
_entity_poly.pdbx_seq_one_letter_code
_entity_poly.pdbx_strand_id
1 'polypeptide(L)'
;MLPPPLTALLKRVSRSFFLSVRVLPDEVAAPIGLGYLLARAADTIADTDLLPATTRLSLLGELSSASEGDVAALARLQLALRELLRQPMGQALPSSEQTLLAVLDECLSLHLQADDPDRRLVTRVLGQLVSGMQTDLRRFPAAGSVSSADQVVVLQSLAELDEYTYYAAGCVGEFWTELCAAHLPGLTHLRSPELVDRGVSLGKALQLTNVVRDLAADLRIGRCYIPQPLLDEHGLTCARLYDLTRTPPRDLGEARAMRKLTATLLRLGIRRCDEAWPYVLAIPKSLVRLRLACVWPLFLALDTLAMLGNVGSPLVTPDQPVKVSRQSVYGLVFATTLSTLAADVGASDRFLERQFQHKRQLAWRSVEGS
;
A
#
# COMPACT_ATOMS: atom_id res chain seq x y z
N MET A 1 14.22 2.69 19.00
CA MET A 1 13.81 1.41 18.34
C MET A 1 12.64 0.77 19.07
N LEU A 2 11.75 0.06 18.37
CA LEU A 2 10.71 -0.74 19.01
C LEU A 2 11.30 -1.84 19.91
N PRO A 3 10.58 -2.30 20.94
CA PRO A 3 10.96 -3.47 21.73
C PRO A 3 11.27 -4.69 20.84
N PRO A 4 12.24 -5.56 21.21
CA PRO A 4 12.64 -6.68 20.38
C PRO A 4 11.50 -7.60 19.91
N PRO A 5 10.49 -7.94 20.74
CA PRO A 5 9.36 -8.75 20.31
C PRO A 5 8.54 -8.08 19.18
N LEU A 6 8.27 -6.77 19.30
CA LEU A 6 7.54 -6.00 18.29
C LEU A 6 8.36 -5.82 17.00
N THR A 7 9.69 -5.65 17.11
CA THR A 7 10.57 -5.64 15.95
C THR A 7 10.55 -6.98 15.20
N ALA A 8 10.55 -8.10 15.91
CA ALA A 8 10.44 -9.43 15.31
C ALA A 8 9.06 -9.63 14.66
N LEU A 9 7.99 -9.15 15.28
CA LEU A 9 6.65 -9.18 14.73
C LEU A 9 6.55 -8.31 13.47
N LEU A 10 7.06 -7.09 13.52
CA LEU A 10 7.12 -6.18 12.37
C LEU A 10 7.75 -6.86 11.16
N LYS A 11 8.86 -7.58 11.33
CA LYS A 11 9.51 -8.35 10.27
C LYS A 11 8.58 -9.43 9.68
N ARG A 12 7.76 -10.08 10.50
CA ARG A 12 6.86 -11.16 10.06
C ARG A 12 5.65 -10.64 9.29
N VAL A 13 5.10 -9.46 9.67
CA VAL A 13 3.88 -8.92 9.09
C VAL A 13 4.11 -7.95 7.93
N SER A 14 5.31 -7.34 7.79
CA SER A 14 5.57 -6.27 6.82
C SER A 14 6.18 -6.71 5.49
N ARG A 15 6.49 -8.01 5.32
CA ARG A 15 7.02 -8.57 4.06
C ARG A 15 8.16 -7.70 3.47
N SER A 16 7.97 -7.17 2.24
CA SER A 16 8.97 -6.34 1.54
C SER A 16 9.16 -4.96 2.18
N PHE A 17 8.14 -4.40 2.84
CA PHE A 17 8.23 -3.10 3.51
C PHE A 17 9.21 -3.13 4.69
N PHE A 18 9.46 -4.29 5.28
CA PHE A 18 10.49 -4.43 6.31
C PHE A 18 11.87 -3.95 5.87
N LEU A 19 12.20 -4.11 4.59
CA LEU A 19 13.48 -3.62 4.06
C LEU A 19 13.58 -2.09 4.20
N SER A 20 12.51 -1.37 3.88
CA SER A 20 12.44 0.10 4.04
C SER A 20 12.52 0.49 5.51
N VAL A 21 11.75 -0.16 6.40
CA VAL A 21 11.79 0.18 7.84
C VAL A 21 13.15 -0.13 8.45
N ARG A 22 13.77 -1.25 8.09
CA ARG A 22 15.09 -1.67 8.61
C ARG A 22 16.22 -0.69 8.26
N VAL A 23 16.11 -0.02 7.12
CA VAL A 23 17.14 0.92 6.66
C VAL A 23 16.94 2.33 7.21
N LEU A 24 15.81 2.63 7.87
CA LEU A 24 15.51 3.96 8.38
C LEU A 24 16.55 4.44 9.41
N PRO A 25 16.77 5.77 9.50
CA PRO A 25 17.41 6.40 10.64
C PRO A 25 16.67 6.04 11.94
N ASP A 26 17.43 5.89 13.03
CA ASP A 26 16.89 5.39 14.31
C ASP A 26 15.83 6.34 14.92
N GLU A 27 15.94 7.63 14.61
CA GLU A 27 15.06 8.70 15.07
C GLU A 27 13.60 8.52 14.57
N VAL A 28 13.44 7.96 13.37
CA VAL A 28 12.11 7.78 12.75
C VAL A 28 11.67 6.31 12.68
N ALA A 29 12.57 5.37 12.92
CA ALA A 29 12.28 3.95 12.77
C ALA A 29 11.23 3.44 13.76
N ALA A 30 11.23 3.92 15.01
CA ALA A 30 10.28 3.50 16.03
C ALA A 30 8.85 3.99 15.75
N PRO A 31 8.59 5.30 15.55
CA PRO A 31 7.23 5.77 15.28
C PRO A 31 6.68 5.25 13.94
N ILE A 32 7.51 5.10 12.88
CA ILE A 32 7.09 4.49 11.62
C ILE A 32 6.75 3.02 11.81
N GLY A 33 7.58 2.27 12.53
CA GLY A 33 7.33 0.86 12.80
C GLY A 33 6.07 0.62 13.63
N LEU A 34 5.82 1.47 14.63
CA LEU A 34 4.62 1.41 15.47
C LEU A 34 3.36 1.78 14.67
N GLY A 35 3.42 2.87 13.91
CA GLY A 35 2.34 3.26 13.00
C GLY A 35 2.00 2.17 11.99
N TYR A 36 3.02 1.48 11.46
CA TYR A 36 2.82 0.33 10.58
C TYR A 36 2.13 -0.85 11.29
N LEU A 37 2.51 -1.19 12.52
CA LEU A 37 1.86 -2.29 13.26
C LEU A 37 0.39 -1.98 13.53
N LEU A 38 0.06 -0.75 13.93
CA LEU A 38 -1.33 -0.31 14.14
C LEU A 38 -2.13 -0.34 12.82
N ALA A 39 -1.56 0.19 11.74
CA ALA A 39 -2.18 0.14 10.41
C ALA A 39 -2.38 -1.30 9.93
N ARG A 40 -1.41 -2.19 10.16
CA ARG A 40 -1.53 -3.61 9.78
C ARG A 40 -2.58 -4.35 10.60
N ALA A 41 -2.76 -4.00 11.88
CA ALA A 41 -3.84 -4.53 12.68
C ALA A 41 -5.22 -4.07 12.17
N ALA A 42 -5.35 -2.78 11.79
CA ALA A 42 -6.55 -2.26 11.14
C ALA A 42 -6.86 -3.02 9.83
N ASP A 43 -5.85 -3.22 8.98
CA ASP A 43 -5.94 -3.96 7.73
C ASP A 43 -6.38 -5.44 7.96
N THR A 44 -5.79 -6.11 8.96
CA THR A 44 -6.21 -7.47 9.35
C THR A 44 -7.68 -7.52 9.79
N ILE A 45 -8.16 -6.53 10.54
CA ILE A 45 -9.57 -6.42 10.95
C ILE A 45 -10.47 -6.14 9.74
N ALA A 46 -10.04 -5.26 8.84
CA ALA A 46 -10.81 -4.88 7.66
C ALA A 46 -10.95 -6.01 6.63
N ASP A 47 -9.88 -6.78 6.41
CA ASP A 47 -9.81 -7.77 5.34
C ASP A 47 -10.30 -9.18 5.73
N THR A 48 -10.48 -9.45 7.03
CA THR A 48 -10.95 -10.78 7.43
C THR A 48 -12.38 -11.03 6.97
N ASP A 49 -12.61 -12.11 6.24
CA ASP A 49 -13.94 -12.61 5.86
C ASP A 49 -14.63 -13.41 6.98
N LEU A 50 -13.92 -13.61 8.10
CA LEU A 50 -14.41 -14.35 9.28
C LEU A 50 -15.45 -13.56 10.09
N LEU A 51 -15.51 -12.25 9.91
CA LEU A 51 -16.42 -11.36 10.65
C LEU A 51 -17.38 -10.63 9.70
N PRO A 52 -18.64 -10.43 10.11
CA PRO A 52 -19.57 -9.57 9.39
C PRO A 52 -19.00 -8.15 9.20
N ALA A 53 -19.34 -7.49 8.09
CA ALA A 53 -18.89 -6.12 7.80
C ALA A 53 -19.23 -5.13 8.94
N THR A 54 -20.41 -5.27 9.58
CA THR A 54 -20.84 -4.46 10.71
C THR A 54 -19.92 -4.59 11.91
N THR A 55 -19.46 -5.80 12.21
CA THR A 55 -18.50 -6.06 13.29
C THR A 55 -17.14 -5.47 12.96
N ARG A 56 -16.64 -5.65 11.73
CA ARG A 56 -15.39 -5.05 11.27
C ARG A 56 -15.43 -3.52 11.35
N LEU A 57 -16.52 -2.90 10.93
CA LEU A 57 -16.74 -1.45 11.04
C LEU A 57 -16.69 -0.97 12.49
N SER A 58 -17.31 -1.71 13.42
CA SER A 58 -17.28 -1.40 14.84
C SER A 58 -15.85 -1.51 15.41
N LEU A 59 -15.15 -2.60 15.14
CA LEU A 59 -13.76 -2.81 15.62
C LEU A 59 -12.80 -1.77 15.10
N LEU A 60 -12.93 -1.35 13.84
CA LEU A 60 -12.15 -0.26 13.27
C LEU A 60 -12.44 1.08 13.96
N GLY A 61 -13.69 1.35 14.29
CA GLY A 61 -14.06 2.52 15.09
C GLY A 61 -13.46 2.49 16.49
N GLU A 62 -13.54 1.34 17.19
CA GLU A 62 -12.94 1.18 18.51
C GLU A 62 -11.40 1.34 18.45
N LEU A 63 -10.75 0.83 17.42
CA LEU A 63 -9.30 1.01 17.21
C LEU A 63 -8.92 2.48 17.03
N SER A 64 -9.67 3.22 16.23
CA SER A 64 -9.46 4.66 16.05
C SER A 64 -9.61 5.42 17.36
N SER A 65 -10.72 5.23 18.08
CA SER A 65 -10.97 5.87 19.38
C SER A 65 -9.95 5.48 20.46
N ALA A 66 -9.53 4.21 20.50
CA ALA A 66 -8.49 3.74 21.40
C ALA A 66 -7.14 4.42 21.12
N SER A 67 -6.81 4.68 19.85
CA SER A 67 -5.58 5.41 19.47
C SER A 67 -5.60 6.88 19.90
N GLU A 68 -6.77 7.46 20.10
CA GLU A 68 -6.98 8.82 20.64
C GLU A 68 -6.94 8.85 22.17
N GLY A 69 -6.90 7.69 22.83
CA GLY A 69 -6.84 7.55 24.29
C GLY A 69 -8.17 7.23 24.96
N ASP A 70 -9.21 6.84 24.21
CA ASP A 70 -10.47 6.36 24.80
C ASP A 70 -10.26 4.98 25.44
N VAL A 71 -10.19 4.98 26.77
CA VAL A 71 -9.99 3.78 27.60
C VAL A 71 -11.15 2.78 27.46
N ALA A 72 -12.37 3.28 27.28
CA ALA A 72 -13.55 2.42 27.12
C ALA A 72 -13.53 1.73 25.75
N ALA A 73 -13.13 2.44 24.69
CA ALA A 73 -12.93 1.88 23.38
C ALA A 73 -11.82 0.81 23.38
N LEU A 74 -10.69 1.09 24.05
CA LEU A 74 -9.61 0.12 24.21
C LEU A 74 -10.10 -1.16 24.90
N ALA A 75 -10.87 -1.04 25.99
CA ALA A 75 -11.39 -2.21 26.71
C ALA A 75 -12.35 -3.05 25.84
N ARG A 76 -13.25 -2.39 25.07
CA ARG A 76 -14.16 -3.08 24.13
C ARG A 76 -13.40 -3.79 23.03
N LEU A 77 -12.41 -3.11 22.42
CA LEU A 77 -11.55 -3.68 21.39
C LEU A 77 -10.82 -4.92 21.88
N GLN A 78 -10.16 -4.82 23.06
CA GLN A 78 -9.44 -5.94 23.67
C GLN A 78 -10.34 -7.15 23.91
N LEU A 79 -11.54 -6.92 24.47
CA LEU A 79 -12.51 -8.00 24.75
C LEU A 79 -12.91 -8.70 23.44
N ALA A 80 -13.27 -7.93 22.41
CA ALA A 80 -13.70 -8.47 21.13
C ALA A 80 -12.59 -9.24 20.41
N LEU A 81 -11.36 -8.74 20.43
CA LEU A 81 -10.23 -9.44 19.80
C LEU A 81 -9.83 -10.72 20.54
N ARG A 82 -9.87 -10.71 21.88
CA ARG A 82 -9.64 -11.93 22.67
C ARG A 82 -10.69 -12.99 22.39
N GLU A 83 -11.95 -12.58 22.25
CA GLU A 83 -13.02 -13.52 21.88
C GLU A 83 -12.84 -14.06 20.47
N LEU A 84 -12.54 -13.20 19.49
CA LEU A 84 -12.23 -13.61 18.13
C LEU A 84 -11.10 -14.66 18.10
N LEU A 85 -9.99 -14.40 18.78
CA LEU A 85 -8.82 -15.28 18.78
C LEU A 85 -9.05 -16.62 19.48
N ARG A 86 -10.04 -16.72 20.40
CA ARG A 86 -10.43 -17.99 21.03
C ARG A 86 -11.28 -18.87 20.12
N GLN A 87 -12.00 -18.28 19.18
CA GLN A 87 -12.88 -19.01 18.28
C GLN A 87 -12.07 -19.75 17.19
N PRO A 88 -12.57 -20.89 16.67
CA PRO A 88 -11.91 -21.62 15.59
C PRO A 88 -11.62 -20.73 14.36
N MET A 89 -12.53 -19.80 14.05
CA MET A 89 -12.35 -18.86 12.96
C MET A 89 -11.14 -17.93 13.17
N GLY A 90 -10.93 -17.40 14.37
CA GLY A 90 -9.75 -16.56 14.67
C GLY A 90 -8.44 -17.34 14.59
N GLN A 91 -8.49 -18.66 14.90
CA GLN A 91 -7.34 -19.57 14.73
C GLN A 91 -7.01 -19.89 13.28
N ALA A 92 -7.94 -19.63 12.34
CA ALA A 92 -7.70 -19.77 10.90
C ALA A 92 -6.87 -18.58 10.32
N LEU A 93 -6.77 -17.47 11.03
CA LEU A 93 -5.89 -16.37 10.62
C LEU A 93 -4.42 -16.82 10.55
N PRO A 94 -3.59 -16.22 9.69
CA PRO A 94 -2.15 -16.45 9.71
C PRO A 94 -1.54 -16.21 11.09
N SER A 95 -0.62 -17.04 11.55
CA SER A 95 -0.05 -16.98 12.90
C SER A 95 0.58 -15.63 13.26
N SER A 96 1.12 -14.91 12.25
CA SER A 96 1.65 -13.55 12.44
C SER A 96 0.56 -12.52 12.71
N GLU A 97 -0.60 -12.68 12.10
CA GLU A 97 -1.76 -11.80 12.30
C GLU A 97 -2.45 -12.09 13.64
N GLN A 98 -2.58 -13.37 14.01
CA GLN A 98 -3.02 -13.73 15.38
C GLN A 98 -2.12 -13.09 16.44
N THR A 99 -0.79 -13.19 16.28
CA THR A 99 0.17 -12.56 17.19
C THR A 99 -0.01 -11.04 17.23
N LEU A 100 -0.20 -10.40 16.07
CA LEU A 100 -0.39 -8.94 15.98
C LEU A 100 -1.64 -8.50 16.73
N LEU A 101 -2.77 -9.16 16.53
CA LEU A 101 -4.02 -8.83 17.23
C LEU A 101 -3.93 -9.11 18.73
N ALA A 102 -3.16 -10.13 19.14
CA ALA A 102 -2.96 -10.46 20.55
C ALA A 102 -2.12 -9.43 21.32
N VAL A 103 -1.21 -8.71 20.64
CA VAL A 103 -0.34 -7.68 21.25
C VAL A 103 -0.75 -6.25 20.87
N LEU A 104 -1.93 -6.06 20.31
CA LEU A 104 -2.39 -4.75 19.84
C LEU A 104 -2.52 -3.74 20.99
N ASP A 105 -2.88 -4.22 22.20
CA ASP A 105 -2.93 -3.40 23.41
C ASP A 105 -1.54 -2.88 23.82
N GLU A 106 -0.48 -3.70 23.66
CA GLU A 106 0.90 -3.26 23.88
C GLU A 106 1.28 -2.18 22.86
N CYS A 107 0.94 -2.37 21.58
CA CYS A 107 1.18 -1.36 20.54
C CYS A 107 0.47 -0.04 20.84
N LEU A 108 -0.82 -0.08 21.26
CA LEU A 108 -1.59 1.10 21.64
C LEU A 108 -1.03 1.78 22.88
N SER A 109 -0.61 1.00 23.88
CA SER A 109 0.02 1.53 25.09
C SER A 109 1.31 2.28 24.78
N LEU A 110 2.17 1.73 23.94
CA LEU A 110 3.40 2.39 23.49
C LEU A 110 3.08 3.65 22.66
N HIS A 111 2.05 3.60 21.83
CA HIS A 111 1.60 4.76 21.06
C HIS A 111 1.15 5.91 21.97
N LEU A 112 0.33 5.61 22.97
CA LEU A 112 -0.18 6.61 23.93
C LEU A 112 0.91 7.19 24.85
N GLN A 113 2.02 6.47 25.03
CA GLN A 113 3.19 6.92 25.78
C GLN A 113 4.20 7.70 24.91
N ALA A 114 4.03 7.72 23.60
CA ALA A 114 4.90 8.48 22.70
C ALA A 114 4.77 9.99 22.93
N ASP A 115 5.82 10.73 22.54
CA ASP A 115 5.80 12.19 22.58
C ASP A 115 4.62 12.76 21.77
N ASP A 116 4.07 13.86 22.25
CA ASP A 116 2.88 14.50 21.68
C ASP A 116 2.91 14.71 20.15
N PRO A 117 3.99 15.19 19.55
CA PRO A 117 4.06 15.36 18.10
C PRO A 117 3.90 14.02 17.34
N ASP A 118 4.64 12.99 17.76
CA ASP A 118 4.62 11.68 17.11
C ASP A 118 3.27 10.99 17.31
N ARG A 119 2.74 11.05 18.53
CA ARG A 119 1.42 10.52 18.84
C ARG A 119 0.35 11.13 17.93
N ARG A 120 0.32 12.46 17.78
CA ARG A 120 -0.63 13.14 16.88
C ARG A 120 -0.49 12.70 15.42
N LEU A 121 0.74 12.54 14.93
CA LEU A 121 0.98 12.09 13.55
C LEU A 121 0.50 10.66 13.32
N VAL A 122 0.81 9.75 14.24
CA VAL A 122 0.38 8.33 14.16
C VAL A 122 -1.14 8.22 14.29
N THR A 123 -1.77 8.92 15.26
CA THR A 123 -3.23 8.94 15.42
C THR A 123 -3.91 9.44 14.16
N ARG A 124 -3.42 10.53 13.56
CA ARG A 124 -4.00 11.10 12.33
C ARG A 124 -3.93 10.11 11.16
N VAL A 125 -2.75 9.54 10.88
CA VAL A 125 -2.64 8.58 9.76
C VAL A 125 -3.45 7.32 9.98
N LEU A 126 -3.50 6.81 11.22
CA LEU A 126 -4.35 5.66 11.55
C LEU A 126 -5.83 5.98 11.33
N GLY A 127 -6.30 7.15 11.79
CA GLY A 127 -7.68 7.61 11.57
C GLY A 127 -8.03 7.73 10.08
N GLN A 128 -7.11 8.26 9.26
CA GLN A 128 -7.27 8.34 7.81
C GLN A 128 -7.35 6.93 7.16
N LEU A 129 -6.43 6.02 7.50
CA LEU A 129 -6.46 4.64 7.02
C LEU A 129 -7.74 3.92 7.42
N VAL A 130 -8.15 4.03 8.69
CA VAL A 130 -9.40 3.45 9.20
C VAL A 130 -10.61 4.02 8.46
N SER A 131 -10.66 5.33 8.23
CA SER A 131 -11.74 5.97 7.47
C SER A 131 -11.84 5.41 6.04
N GLY A 132 -10.69 5.23 5.37
CA GLY A 132 -10.64 4.58 4.06
C GLY A 132 -11.16 3.14 4.09
N MET A 133 -10.69 2.34 5.05
CA MET A 133 -11.15 0.95 5.22
C MET A 133 -12.65 0.86 5.52
N GLN A 134 -13.18 1.77 6.35
CA GLN A 134 -14.61 1.82 6.62
C GLN A 134 -15.43 2.23 5.40
N THR A 135 -14.93 3.18 4.60
CA THR A 135 -15.56 3.57 3.34
C THR A 135 -15.58 2.40 2.36
N ASP A 136 -14.48 1.66 2.26
CA ASP A 136 -14.35 0.48 1.41
C ASP A 136 -15.32 -0.64 1.84
N LEU A 137 -15.41 -0.92 3.14
CA LEU A 137 -16.35 -1.90 3.69
C LEU A 137 -17.83 -1.54 3.46
N ARG A 138 -18.17 -0.24 3.45
CA ARG A 138 -19.54 0.21 3.12
C ARG A 138 -19.82 0.14 1.63
N ARG A 139 -18.83 0.44 0.80
CA ARG A 139 -18.94 0.43 -0.67
C ARG A 139 -18.99 -1.00 -1.21
N PHE A 140 -18.22 -1.90 -0.65
CA PHE A 140 -18.10 -3.30 -1.07
C PHE A 140 -18.59 -4.24 0.05
N PRO A 141 -19.91 -4.37 0.23
CA PRO A 141 -20.48 -5.08 1.38
C PRO A 141 -20.32 -6.60 1.33
N ALA A 142 -19.93 -7.16 0.17
CA ALA A 142 -19.71 -8.59 0.06
C ALA A 142 -18.61 -9.07 1.02
N ALA A 143 -18.88 -10.14 1.75
CA ALA A 143 -17.91 -10.83 2.58
C ALA A 143 -17.47 -12.12 1.87
N GLY A 144 -16.17 -12.23 1.59
CA GLY A 144 -15.60 -13.40 0.89
C GLY A 144 -15.85 -13.39 -0.62
N SER A 145 -15.65 -14.54 -1.25
CA SER A 145 -15.77 -14.68 -2.70
C SER A 145 -17.22 -14.54 -3.18
N VAL A 146 -17.43 -13.74 -4.23
CA VAL A 146 -18.74 -13.60 -4.87
C VAL A 146 -18.98 -14.72 -5.88
N SER A 147 -20.24 -15.12 -6.05
CA SER A 147 -20.64 -16.22 -6.93
C SER A 147 -21.04 -15.75 -8.34
N SER A 148 -21.37 -14.47 -8.50
CA SER A 148 -21.88 -13.91 -9.75
C SER A 148 -21.38 -12.47 -9.98
N ALA A 149 -21.41 -12.04 -11.22
CA ALA A 149 -20.91 -10.75 -11.67
C ALA A 149 -21.75 -9.55 -11.15
N ASP A 150 -23.04 -9.76 -10.88
CA ASP A 150 -23.94 -8.75 -10.33
C ASP A 150 -23.66 -8.38 -8.87
N GLN A 151 -22.86 -9.20 -8.18
CA GLN A 151 -22.36 -8.90 -6.82
C GLN A 151 -21.11 -8.02 -6.81
N VAL A 152 -20.51 -7.76 -7.97
CA VAL A 152 -19.30 -6.92 -8.07
C VAL A 152 -19.70 -5.44 -8.11
N VAL A 153 -19.21 -4.69 -7.14
CA VAL A 153 -19.41 -3.24 -7.08
C VAL A 153 -18.22 -2.53 -7.74
N VAL A 154 -18.51 -1.48 -8.52
CA VAL A 154 -17.51 -0.72 -9.29
C VAL A 154 -17.42 0.72 -8.79
N LEU A 155 -16.22 1.30 -8.81
CA LEU A 155 -16.04 2.74 -8.56
C LEU A 155 -16.72 3.56 -9.65
N GLN A 156 -17.36 4.66 -9.27
CA GLN A 156 -18.16 5.48 -10.18
C GLN A 156 -17.36 6.58 -10.88
N SER A 157 -16.19 6.94 -10.36
CA SER A 157 -15.39 8.04 -10.91
C SER A 157 -13.90 7.88 -10.67
N LEU A 158 -13.07 8.60 -11.46
CA LEU A 158 -11.63 8.73 -11.20
C LEU A 158 -11.34 9.42 -9.87
N ALA A 159 -12.25 10.31 -9.41
CA ALA A 159 -12.11 10.93 -8.10
C ALA A 159 -12.24 9.92 -6.96
N GLU A 160 -13.13 8.93 -7.07
CA GLU A 160 -13.23 7.84 -6.09
C GLU A 160 -11.98 6.95 -6.09
N LEU A 161 -11.36 6.69 -7.24
CA LEU A 161 -10.09 5.97 -7.31
C LEU A 161 -8.95 6.79 -6.67
N ASP A 162 -8.91 8.10 -6.92
CA ASP A 162 -7.91 8.99 -6.33
C ASP A 162 -8.08 9.09 -4.80
N GLU A 163 -9.31 9.21 -4.32
CA GLU A 163 -9.67 9.17 -2.90
C GLU A 163 -9.26 7.83 -2.25
N TYR A 164 -9.63 6.71 -2.88
CA TYR A 164 -9.24 5.38 -2.41
C TYR A 164 -7.72 5.25 -2.26
N THR A 165 -6.96 5.63 -3.29
CA THR A 165 -5.50 5.54 -3.25
C THR A 165 -4.87 6.49 -2.23
N TYR A 166 -5.53 7.63 -1.95
CA TYR A 166 -5.10 8.54 -0.89
C TYR A 166 -5.28 7.88 0.49
N TYR A 167 -6.48 7.40 0.81
CA TYR A 167 -6.74 6.80 2.12
C TYR A 167 -6.03 5.46 2.33
N ALA A 168 -5.76 4.69 1.28
CA ALA A 168 -5.06 3.41 1.39
C ALA A 168 -3.54 3.57 1.55
N ALA A 169 -2.93 4.63 0.98
CA ALA A 169 -1.47 4.78 1.01
C ALA A 169 -0.97 6.23 0.86
N GLY A 170 -1.70 7.13 0.21
CA GLY A 170 -1.29 8.53 0.05
C GLY A 170 -1.11 9.24 1.39
N CYS A 171 -2.02 9.06 2.33
CA CYS A 171 -1.94 9.61 3.68
C CYS A 171 -0.68 9.12 4.45
N VAL A 172 -0.19 7.92 4.12
CA VAL A 172 1.07 7.42 4.68
C VAL A 172 2.26 8.22 4.15
N GLY A 173 2.23 8.65 2.88
CA GLY A 173 3.26 9.54 2.32
C GLY A 173 3.30 10.91 3.00
N GLU A 174 2.14 11.46 3.34
CA GLU A 174 2.02 12.69 4.13
C GLU A 174 2.59 12.49 5.55
N PHE A 175 2.14 11.46 6.26
CA PHE A 175 2.66 11.09 7.59
C PHE A 175 4.18 10.91 7.59
N TRP A 176 4.71 10.14 6.63
CA TRP A 176 6.14 9.91 6.46
C TRP A 176 6.91 11.22 6.30
N THR A 177 6.42 12.10 5.45
CA THR A 177 7.05 13.38 5.15
C THR A 177 7.11 14.27 6.39
N GLU A 178 6.00 14.41 7.11
CA GLU A 178 5.94 15.25 8.31
C GLU A 178 6.78 14.69 9.45
N LEU A 179 6.76 13.38 9.66
CA LEU A 179 7.56 12.71 10.68
C LEU A 179 9.06 12.85 10.40
N CYS A 180 9.49 12.60 9.16
CA CYS A 180 10.88 12.79 8.78
C CYS A 180 11.34 14.24 8.95
N ALA A 181 10.50 15.20 8.57
CA ALA A 181 10.81 16.63 8.74
C ALA A 181 10.81 17.09 10.19
N ALA A 182 10.15 16.37 11.09
CA ALA A 182 10.16 16.66 12.53
C ALA A 182 11.46 16.18 13.21
N HIS A 183 11.98 15.02 12.80
CA HIS A 183 13.08 14.35 13.51
C HIS A 183 14.44 14.45 12.82
N LEU A 184 14.48 14.66 11.52
CA LEU A 184 15.75 14.62 10.79
C LEU A 184 16.21 16.04 10.40
N PRO A 185 17.43 16.41 10.76
CA PRO A 185 17.95 17.76 10.45
C PRO A 185 18.02 17.99 8.94
N GLY A 186 17.73 19.22 8.52
CA GLY A 186 17.79 19.63 7.11
C GLY A 186 16.58 19.19 6.27
N LEU A 187 15.54 18.60 6.86
CA LEU A 187 14.33 18.16 6.15
C LEU A 187 13.12 19.11 6.30
N THR A 188 13.26 20.24 6.97
CA THR A 188 12.14 21.20 7.17
C THR A 188 11.50 21.65 5.85
N HIS A 189 12.29 21.72 4.77
CA HIS A 189 11.79 22.06 3.43
C HIS A 189 10.80 21.02 2.85
N LEU A 190 10.83 19.76 3.32
CA LEU A 190 9.86 18.75 2.89
C LEU A 190 8.44 19.07 3.33
N ARG A 191 8.25 19.96 4.31
CA ARG A 191 6.93 20.45 4.73
C ARG A 191 6.30 21.45 3.75
N SER A 192 6.98 21.80 2.66
CA SER A 192 6.31 22.58 1.62
C SER A 192 5.13 21.81 1.04
N PRO A 193 3.98 22.45 0.76
CA PRO A 193 2.81 21.76 0.21
C PRO A 193 3.14 20.92 -1.03
N GLU A 194 3.98 21.44 -1.91
CA GLU A 194 4.41 20.73 -3.11
C GLU A 194 5.12 19.39 -2.79
N LEU A 195 6.03 19.36 -1.81
CA LEU A 195 6.77 18.15 -1.46
C LEU A 195 5.92 17.17 -0.65
N VAL A 196 4.99 17.65 0.16
CA VAL A 196 3.98 16.82 0.81
C VAL A 196 3.12 16.11 -0.25
N ASP A 197 2.62 16.84 -1.26
CA ASP A 197 1.83 16.27 -2.36
C ASP A 197 2.63 15.23 -3.16
N ARG A 198 3.94 15.44 -3.33
CA ARG A 198 4.81 14.44 -3.99
C ARG A 198 5.03 13.20 -3.12
N GLY A 199 5.09 13.35 -1.80
CA GLY A 199 5.08 12.23 -0.84
C GLY A 199 3.77 11.45 -0.90
N VAL A 200 2.65 12.16 -0.97
CA VAL A 200 1.31 11.56 -1.22
C VAL A 200 1.29 10.81 -2.55
N SER A 201 1.85 11.40 -3.62
CA SER A 201 1.92 10.74 -4.94
C SER A 201 2.75 9.46 -4.89
N LEU A 202 3.79 9.38 -4.06
CA LEU A 202 4.55 8.14 -3.84
C LEU A 202 3.64 7.04 -3.25
N GLY A 203 2.88 7.34 -2.21
CA GLY A 203 1.91 6.40 -1.64
C GLY A 203 0.86 5.95 -2.67
N LYS A 204 0.26 6.91 -3.39
CA LYS A 204 -0.73 6.63 -4.45
C LYS A 204 -0.16 5.77 -5.58
N ALA A 205 1.11 5.98 -5.99
CA ALA A 205 1.77 5.17 -7.01
C ALA A 205 1.87 3.70 -6.59
N LEU A 206 2.23 3.46 -5.33
CA LEU A 206 2.31 2.10 -4.77
C LEU A 206 0.94 1.44 -4.76
N GLN A 207 -0.10 2.15 -4.34
CA GLN A 207 -1.46 1.61 -4.27
C GLN A 207 -2.05 1.37 -5.66
N LEU A 208 -1.86 2.26 -6.64
CA LEU A 208 -2.28 2.01 -8.02
C LEU A 208 -1.60 0.77 -8.62
N THR A 209 -0.32 0.55 -8.31
CA THR A 209 0.38 -0.67 -8.71
C THR A 209 -0.29 -1.91 -8.14
N ASN A 210 -0.73 -1.87 -6.86
CA ASN A 210 -1.48 -2.95 -6.23
C ASN A 210 -2.85 -3.14 -6.91
N VAL A 211 -3.61 -2.08 -7.15
CA VAL A 211 -4.92 -2.13 -7.84
C VAL A 211 -4.82 -2.85 -9.19
N VAL A 212 -3.80 -2.54 -9.97
CA VAL A 212 -3.63 -3.22 -11.29
C VAL A 212 -3.19 -4.66 -11.10
N ARG A 213 -2.26 -4.92 -10.19
CA ARG A 213 -1.71 -6.26 -9.93
C ARG A 213 -2.76 -7.23 -9.40
N ASP A 214 -3.59 -6.76 -8.47
CA ASP A 214 -4.50 -7.60 -7.71
C ASP A 214 -5.92 -7.62 -8.30
N LEU A 215 -6.14 -6.97 -9.46
CA LEU A 215 -7.44 -6.80 -10.12
C LEU A 215 -8.27 -8.09 -10.19
N ALA A 216 -7.67 -9.22 -10.55
CA ALA A 216 -8.39 -10.49 -10.63
C ALA A 216 -8.85 -11.01 -9.26
N ALA A 217 -8.02 -10.83 -8.23
CA ALA A 217 -8.35 -11.21 -6.86
C ALA A 217 -9.46 -10.33 -6.29
N ASP A 218 -9.37 -9.02 -6.51
CA ASP A 218 -10.37 -8.03 -6.05
C ASP A 218 -11.75 -8.28 -6.68
N LEU A 219 -11.80 -8.54 -7.99
CA LEU A 219 -13.04 -8.88 -8.69
C LEU A 219 -13.71 -10.14 -8.10
N ARG A 220 -12.93 -11.17 -7.73
CA ARG A 220 -13.44 -12.41 -7.14
C ARG A 220 -14.10 -12.22 -5.78
N ILE A 221 -13.71 -11.18 -5.05
CA ILE A 221 -14.30 -10.78 -3.76
C ILE A 221 -15.30 -9.62 -3.89
N GLY A 222 -15.76 -9.33 -5.11
CA GLY A 222 -16.80 -8.34 -5.37
C GLY A 222 -16.33 -6.90 -5.46
N ARG A 223 -15.03 -6.64 -5.57
CA ARG A 223 -14.43 -5.31 -5.59
C ARG A 223 -13.89 -4.97 -6.98
N CYS A 224 -14.34 -3.88 -7.58
CA CYS A 224 -13.77 -3.35 -8.81
C CYS A 224 -13.28 -1.91 -8.60
N TYR A 225 -11.98 -1.77 -8.38
CA TYR A 225 -11.35 -0.44 -8.23
C TYR A 225 -11.09 0.29 -9.56
N ILE A 226 -11.48 -0.32 -10.70
CA ILE A 226 -11.43 0.36 -11.99
C ILE A 226 -12.70 1.21 -12.12
N PRO A 227 -12.59 2.54 -12.31
CA PRO A 227 -13.77 3.39 -12.44
C PRO A 227 -14.61 3.08 -13.67
N GLN A 228 -15.95 3.14 -13.52
CA GLN A 228 -16.89 2.90 -14.61
C GLN A 228 -16.56 3.67 -15.90
N PRO A 229 -16.20 4.98 -15.86
CA PRO A 229 -15.85 5.72 -17.08
C PRO A 229 -14.66 5.12 -17.85
N LEU A 230 -13.68 4.52 -17.17
CA LEU A 230 -12.56 3.84 -17.85
C LEU A 230 -13.00 2.53 -18.50
N LEU A 231 -13.97 1.83 -17.90
CA LEU A 231 -14.55 0.63 -18.51
C LEU A 231 -15.33 1.02 -19.78
N ASP A 232 -16.15 2.06 -19.71
CA ASP A 232 -16.97 2.55 -20.80
C ASP A 232 -16.11 3.02 -22.00
N GLU A 233 -15.01 3.74 -21.71
CA GLU A 233 -14.04 4.19 -22.73
C GLU A 233 -13.47 3.02 -23.56
N HIS A 234 -13.35 1.86 -22.95
CA HIS A 234 -12.80 0.65 -23.59
C HIS A 234 -13.87 -0.35 -24.04
N GLY A 235 -15.15 -0.02 -23.90
CA GLY A 235 -16.26 -0.89 -24.27
C GLY A 235 -16.35 -2.16 -23.40
N LEU A 236 -15.93 -2.08 -22.16
CA LEU A 236 -15.94 -3.17 -21.19
C LEU A 236 -16.95 -2.89 -20.09
N THR A 237 -17.44 -3.94 -19.46
CA THR A 237 -18.29 -3.86 -18.27
C THR A 237 -17.63 -4.54 -17.09
N CYS A 238 -17.97 -4.11 -15.87
CA CYS A 238 -17.48 -4.75 -14.64
C CYS A 238 -17.85 -6.24 -14.60
N ALA A 239 -19.08 -6.59 -15.00
CA ALA A 239 -19.53 -7.96 -15.11
C ALA A 239 -18.62 -8.79 -16.04
N ARG A 240 -18.26 -8.19 -17.20
CA ARG A 240 -17.38 -8.88 -18.14
C ARG A 240 -15.96 -9.04 -17.62
N LEU A 241 -15.43 -8.05 -16.87
CA LEU A 241 -14.13 -8.20 -16.20
C LEU A 241 -14.14 -9.36 -15.20
N TYR A 242 -15.22 -9.50 -14.43
CA TYR A 242 -15.39 -10.62 -13.51
C TYR A 242 -15.36 -11.97 -14.25
N ASP A 243 -16.12 -12.10 -15.35
CA ASP A 243 -16.12 -13.33 -16.16
C ASP A 243 -14.72 -13.63 -16.70
N LEU A 244 -13.96 -12.63 -17.11
CA LEU A 244 -12.59 -12.77 -17.63
C LEU A 244 -11.59 -13.27 -16.58
N THR A 245 -11.94 -13.25 -15.30
CA THR A 245 -11.13 -13.94 -14.27
C THR A 245 -11.21 -15.46 -14.35
N ARG A 246 -12.18 -16.00 -15.13
CA ARG A 246 -12.48 -17.45 -15.22
C ARG A 246 -12.54 -17.96 -16.67
N THR A 247 -12.80 -17.10 -17.62
CA THR A 247 -12.97 -17.44 -19.04
C THR A 247 -12.09 -16.56 -19.92
N PRO A 248 -11.51 -17.09 -21.00
CA PRO A 248 -10.72 -16.28 -21.92
C PRO A 248 -11.58 -15.23 -22.63
N PRO A 249 -10.95 -14.23 -23.26
CA PRO A 249 -11.64 -13.29 -24.15
C PRO A 249 -12.40 -14.04 -25.26
N ARG A 250 -13.58 -13.52 -25.61
CA ARG A 250 -14.47 -14.12 -26.64
C ARG A 250 -13.87 -14.04 -28.04
N ASP A 251 -13.17 -12.95 -28.32
CA ASP A 251 -12.58 -12.68 -29.61
C ASP A 251 -11.35 -11.75 -29.49
N LEU A 252 -10.73 -11.44 -30.63
CA LEU A 252 -9.57 -10.53 -30.70
C LEU A 252 -9.93 -9.08 -30.34
N GLY A 253 -11.17 -8.67 -30.55
CA GLY A 253 -11.66 -7.32 -30.20
C GLY A 253 -11.66 -7.12 -28.69
N GLU A 254 -12.24 -8.07 -27.96
CA GLU A 254 -12.27 -8.06 -26.50
C GLU A 254 -10.85 -8.17 -25.89
N ALA A 255 -10.01 -9.05 -26.44
CA ALA A 255 -8.62 -9.14 -26.00
C ALA A 255 -7.86 -7.81 -26.22
N ARG A 256 -8.17 -7.08 -27.29
CA ARG A 256 -7.60 -5.76 -27.58
C ARG A 256 -8.14 -4.70 -26.61
N ALA A 257 -9.43 -4.72 -26.31
CA ALA A 257 -10.04 -3.82 -25.32
C ALA A 257 -9.40 -3.99 -23.94
N MET A 258 -9.19 -5.23 -23.50
CA MET A 258 -8.51 -5.55 -22.25
C MET A 258 -7.06 -5.03 -22.21
N ARG A 259 -6.29 -5.22 -23.28
CA ARG A 259 -4.93 -4.67 -23.35
C ARG A 259 -4.93 -3.15 -23.27
N LYS A 260 -5.85 -2.47 -23.97
CA LYS A 260 -5.97 -1.00 -23.93
C LYS A 260 -6.32 -0.50 -22.52
N LEU A 261 -7.28 -1.14 -21.84
CA LEU A 261 -7.61 -0.81 -20.47
C LEU A 261 -6.39 -0.99 -19.56
N THR A 262 -5.71 -2.14 -19.64
CA THR A 262 -4.49 -2.40 -18.87
C THR A 262 -3.44 -1.32 -19.15
N ALA A 263 -3.21 -0.97 -20.41
CA ALA A 263 -2.28 0.10 -20.80
C ALA A 263 -2.66 1.45 -20.17
N THR A 264 -3.96 1.80 -20.14
CA THR A 264 -4.45 3.03 -19.49
C THR A 264 -4.14 3.03 -17.99
N LEU A 265 -4.39 1.93 -17.30
CA LEU A 265 -4.11 1.79 -15.86
C LEU A 265 -2.61 1.86 -15.56
N LEU A 266 -1.79 1.19 -16.36
CA LEU A 266 -0.33 1.24 -16.22
C LEU A 266 0.20 2.66 -16.43
N ARG A 267 -0.31 3.41 -17.42
CA ARG A 267 0.06 4.82 -17.65
C ARG A 267 -0.26 5.68 -16.42
N LEU A 268 -1.41 5.47 -15.77
CA LEU A 268 -1.75 6.17 -14.52
C LEU A 268 -0.71 5.87 -13.42
N GLY A 269 -0.36 4.59 -13.21
CA GLY A 269 0.65 4.19 -12.23
C GLY A 269 2.03 4.79 -12.52
N ILE A 270 2.50 4.75 -13.78
CA ILE A 270 3.79 5.30 -14.18
C ILE A 270 3.82 6.83 -13.97
N ARG A 271 2.75 7.55 -14.33
CA ARG A 271 2.66 8.99 -14.09
C ARG A 271 2.75 9.35 -12.60
N ARG A 272 2.12 8.58 -11.72
CA ARG A 272 2.26 8.77 -10.27
C ARG A 272 3.69 8.51 -9.79
N CYS A 273 4.40 7.54 -10.38
CA CYS A 273 5.83 7.36 -10.11
C CYS A 273 6.67 8.57 -10.58
N ASP A 274 6.34 9.14 -11.74
CA ASP A 274 6.99 10.35 -12.27
C ASP A 274 6.77 11.56 -11.33
N GLU A 275 5.55 11.74 -10.81
CA GLU A 275 5.20 12.78 -9.83
C GLU A 275 5.92 12.59 -8.48
N ALA A 276 6.15 11.34 -8.07
CA ALA A 276 6.81 10.99 -6.82
C ALA A 276 8.34 11.14 -6.87
N TRP A 277 8.95 11.00 -8.05
CA TRP A 277 10.41 10.97 -8.17
C TRP A 277 11.12 12.22 -7.62
N PRO A 278 10.65 13.46 -7.86
CA PRO A 278 11.24 14.67 -7.27
C PRO A 278 11.26 14.68 -5.74
N TYR A 279 10.31 14.01 -5.07
CA TYR A 279 10.34 13.84 -3.62
C TYR A 279 11.60 13.11 -3.14
N VAL A 280 11.95 12.02 -3.82
CA VAL A 280 13.17 11.26 -3.52
C VAL A 280 14.42 12.10 -3.70
N LEU A 281 14.46 12.92 -4.76
CA LEU A 281 15.58 13.83 -5.04
C LEU A 281 15.67 14.98 -4.04
N ALA A 282 14.53 15.42 -3.46
CA ALA A 282 14.50 16.46 -2.43
C ALA A 282 15.09 16.01 -1.08
N ILE A 283 15.17 14.70 -0.82
CA ILE A 283 15.83 14.17 0.38
C ILE A 283 17.34 14.41 0.27
N PRO A 284 18.00 15.08 1.25
CA PRO A 284 19.44 15.35 1.23
C PRO A 284 20.26 14.08 0.97
N LYS A 285 21.31 14.22 0.18
CA LYS A 285 22.21 13.12 -0.19
C LYS A 285 22.89 12.46 1.01
N SER A 286 23.13 13.23 2.08
CA SER A 286 23.67 12.73 3.35
C SER A 286 22.72 11.76 4.07
N LEU A 287 21.41 11.84 3.81
CA LEU A 287 20.40 10.95 4.39
C LEU A 287 20.18 9.71 3.52
N VAL A 288 21.28 9.01 3.19
CA VAL A 288 21.30 7.81 2.34
C VAL A 288 20.23 6.78 2.75
N ARG A 289 20.14 6.49 4.04
CA ARG A 289 19.21 5.50 4.60
C ARG A 289 17.75 5.86 4.28
N LEU A 290 17.37 7.11 4.46
CA LEU A 290 16.01 7.59 4.16
C LEU A 290 15.73 7.57 2.66
N ARG A 291 16.69 8.00 1.82
CA ARG A 291 16.54 7.94 0.36
C ARG A 291 16.30 6.52 -0.14
N LEU A 292 17.09 5.55 0.34
CA LEU A 292 16.94 4.15 -0.01
C LEU A 292 15.57 3.59 0.41
N ALA A 293 15.07 3.98 1.59
CA ALA A 293 13.76 3.59 2.08
C ALA A 293 12.61 4.04 1.13
N CYS A 294 12.77 5.17 0.43
CA CYS A 294 11.82 5.68 -0.56
C CYS A 294 12.09 5.12 -1.98
N VAL A 295 13.36 4.94 -2.36
CA VAL A 295 13.74 4.45 -3.70
C VAL A 295 13.28 3.02 -3.92
N TRP A 296 13.46 2.13 -2.94
CA TRP A 296 13.17 0.71 -3.13
C TRP A 296 11.70 0.43 -3.48
N PRO A 297 10.70 0.93 -2.72
CA PRO A 297 9.31 0.69 -3.10
C PRO A 297 8.95 1.31 -4.46
N LEU A 298 9.46 2.50 -4.78
CA LEU A 298 9.20 3.16 -6.06
C LEU A 298 9.77 2.35 -7.24
N PHE A 299 10.99 1.85 -7.12
CA PHE A 299 11.61 1.04 -8.17
C PHE A 299 10.92 -0.33 -8.32
N LEU A 300 10.49 -0.92 -7.22
CA LEU A 300 9.70 -2.16 -7.24
C LEU A 300 8.31 -1.95 -7.88
N ALA A 301 7.69 -0.79 -7.68
CA ALA A 301 6.46 -0.43 -8.36
C ALA A 301 6.67 -0.35 -9.88
N LEU A 302 7.70 0.36 -10.35
CA LEU A 302 8.03 0.44 -11.78
C LEU A 302 8.33 -0.94 -12.39
N ASP A 303 9.10 -1.80 -11.69
CA ASP A 303 9.36 -3.16 -12.15
C ASP A 303 8.06 -3.99 -12.25
N THR A 304 7.16 -3.85 -11.27
CA THR A 304 5.87 -4.52 -11.28
C THR A 304 4.99 -4.05 -12.43
N LEU A 305 4.93 -2.72 -12.67
CA LEU A 305 4.17 -2.14 -13.79
C LEU A 305 4.72 -2.62 -15.14
N ALA A 306 6.05 -2.69 -15.30
CA ALA A 306 6.68 -3.23 -16.51
C ALA A 306 6.33 -4.71 -16.73
N MET A 307 6.35 -5.52 -15.68
CA MET A 307 5.98 -6.93 -15.76
C MET A 307 4.50 -7.11 -16.13
N LEU A 308 3.60 -6.32 -15.56
CA LEU A 308 2.17 -6.33 -15.86
C LEU A 308 1.90 -5.96 -17.33
N GLY A 309 2.62 -4.97 -17.88
CA GLY A 309 2.53 -4.59 -19.29
C GLY A 309 2.97 -5.72 -20.22
N ASN A 310 4.06 -6.43 -19.87
CA ASN A 310 4.55 -7.56 -20.67
C ASN A 310 3.59 -8.77 -20.68
N VAL A 311 2.82 -8.96 -19.61
CA VAL A 311 1.76 -9.99 -19.55
C VAL A 311 0.53 -9.58 -20.38
N GLY A 312 0.34 -8.29 -20.62
CA GLY A 312 -0.74 -7.72 -21.43
C GLY A 312 -2.10 -7.63 -20.76
N SER A 313 -2.37 -8.42 -19.71
CA SER A 313 -3.57 -8.29 -18.87
C SER A 313 -3.37 -9.00 -17.52
N PRO A 314 -3.68 -8.34 -16.41
CA PRO A 314 -3.64 -8.94 -15.08
C PRO A 314 -4.71 -10.05 -14.87
N LEU A 315 -5.69 -10.16 -15.78
CA LEU A 315 -6.74 -11.18 -15.73
C LEU A 315 -6.34 -12.50 -16.38
N VAL A 316 -5.25 -12.54 -17.17
CA VAL A 316 -4.83 -13.75 -17.91
C VAL A 316 -4.29 -14.84 -16.97
N THR A 317 -3.69 -14.47 -15.85
CA THR A 317 -3.13 -15.41 -14.87
C THR A 317 -3.61 -15.10 -13.45
N PRO A 318 -4.92 -15.24 -13.19
CA PRO A 318 -5.51 -14.76 -11.94
C PRO A 318 -5.02 -15.51 -10.69
N ASP A 319 -4.51 -16.73 -10.83
CA ASP A 319 -4.00 -17.56 -9.73
C ASP A 319 -2.49 -17.38 -9.48
N GLN A 320 -1.80 -16.64 -10.35
CA GLN A 320 -0.38 -16.34 -10.23
C GLN A 320 -0.14 -14.83 -10.29
N PRO A 321 -0.30 -14.12 -9.17
CA PRO A 321 -0.08 -12.68 -9.14
C PRO A 321 1.34 -12.34 -9.58
N VAL A 322 1.46 -11.36 -10.47
CA VAL A 322 2.74 -10.84 -10.95
C VAL A 322 3.53 -10.30 -9.76
N LYS A 323 4.70 -10.87 -9.50
CA LYS A 323 5.58 -10.48 -8.39
C LYS A 323 7.01 -10.38 -8.85
N VAL A 324 7.68 -9.30 -8.46
CA VAL A 324 9.13 -9.17 -8.61
C VAL A 324 9.80 -10.30 -7.81
N SER A 325 10.75 -10.99 -8.43
CA SER A 325 11.43 -12.11 -7.78
C SER A 325 12.26 -11.62 -6.58
N ARG A 326 12.43 -12.48 -5.56
CA ARG A 326 13.28 -12.16 -4.42
C ARG A 326 14.72 -11.82 -4.86
N GLN A 327 15.24 -12.51 -5.86
CA GLN A 327 16.56 -12.25 -6.42
C GLN A 327 16.65 -10.84 -7.01
N SER A 328 15.64 -10.40 -7.76
CA SER A 328 15.57 -9.04 -8.29
C SER A 328 15.49 -7.98 -7.19
N VAL A 329 14.71 -8.24 -6.12
CA VAL A 329 14.63 -7.35 -4.95
C VAL A 329 15.99 -7.22 -4.28
N TYR A 330 16.68 -8.33 -3.99
CA TYR A 330 18.01 -8.29 -3.37
C TYR A 330 19.05 -7.66 -4.29
N GLY A 331 19.00 -7.93 -5.59
CA GLY A 331 19.87 -7.28 -6.58
C GLY A 331 19.67 -5.76 -6.60
N LEU A 332 18.42 -5.29 -6.57
CA LEU A 332 18.10 -3.86 -6.47
C LEU A 332 18.66 -3.24 -5.19
N VAL A 333 18.38 -3.84 -4.04
CA VAL A 333 18.86 -3.37 -2.73
C VAL A 333 20.40 -3.30 -2.73
N PHE A 334 21.08 -4.34 -3.17
CA PHE A 334 22.53 -4.40 -3.22
C PHE A 334 23.11 -3.31 -4.15
N ALA A 335 22.63 -3.21 -5.39
CA ALA A 335 23.15 -2.28 -6.37
C ALA A 335 22.96 -0.81 -5.92
N THR A 336 21.77 -0.47 -5.41
CA THR A 336 21.48 0.90 -4.94
C THR A 336 22.25 1.26 -3.67
N THR A 337 22.36 0.32 -2.72
CA THR A 337 23.15 0.53 -1.49
C THR A 337 24.62 0.72 -1.80
N LEU A 338 25.22 -0.16 -2.61
CA LEU A 338 26.64 -0.06 -2.99
C LEU A 338 26.92 1.26 -3.70
N SER A 339 26.06 1.66 -4.64
CA SER A 339 26.23 2.89 -5.41
C SER A 339 26.08 4.17 -4.56
N THR A 340 25.23 4.12 -3.54
CA THR A 340 25.06 5.28 -2.63
C THR A 340 26.16 5.38 -1.58
N LEU A 341 26.78 4.27 -1.20
CA LEU A 341 27.87 4.23 -0.23
C LEU A 341 29.26 4.46 -0.84
N ALA A 342 29.48 3.98 -2.09
CA ALA A 342 30.78 3.99 -2.75
C ALA A 342 31.04 5.22 -3.63
N ALA A 343 30.01 5.97 -3.97
CA ALA A 343 30.11 7.08 -4.91
C ALA A 343 30.34 8.42 -4.22
N ASP A 344 31.19 9.27 -4.83
CA ASP A 344 31.12 10.70 -4.61
C ASP A 344 29.66 11.19 -4.71
N VAL A 345 29.30 12.16 -3.88
CA VAL A 345 27.90 12.62 -3.67
C VAL A 345 27.17 12.91 -4.98
N GLY A 346 27.85 13.41 -6.01
CA GLY A 346 27.28 13.65 -7.35
C GLY A 346 27.10 12.40 -8.21
N ALA A 347 27.90 11.35 -7.99
CA ALA A 347 27.79 10.10 -8.73
C ALA A 347 26.61 9.25 -8.28
N SER A 348 26.25 9.29 -6.98
CA SER A 348 25.09 8.63 -6.42
C SER A 348 23.78 9.10 -7.08
N ASP A 349 23.57 10.44 -7.18
CA ASP A 349 22.35 10.96 -7.83
C ASP A 349 22.26 10.57 -9.30
N ARG A 350 23.38 10.71 -10.03
CA ARG A 350 23.40 10.28 -11.44
C ARG A 350 23.12 8.79 -11.61
N PHE A 351 23.51 7.97 -10.65
CA PHE A 351 23.20 6.54 -10.68
C PHE A 351 21.69 6.31 -10.42
N LEU A 352 21.12 6.88 -9.36
CA LEU A 352 19.71 6.72 -9.03
C LEU A 352 18.83 7.27 -10.15
N GLU A 353 19.17 8.44 -10.72
CA GLU A 353 18.46 9.02 -11.87
C GLU A 353 18.51 8.09 -13.08
N ARG A 354 19.67 7.55 -13.45
CA ARG A 354 19.78 6.58 -14.55
C ARG A 354 18.96 5.33 -14.31
N GLN A 355 18.94 4.81 -13.08
CA GLN A 355 18.13 3.64 -12.73
C GLN A 355 16.64 3.96 -12.82
N PHE A 356 16.21 5.12 -12.32
CA PHE A 356 14.83 5.56 -12.43
C PHE A 356 14.41 5.66 -13.90
N GLN A 357 15.18 6.37 -14.73
CA GLN A 357 14.89 6.55 -16.15
C GLN A 357 14.87 5.20 -16.90
N HIS A 358 15.78 4.29 -16.59
CA HIS A 358 15.80 2.97 -17.18
C HIS A 358 14.53 2.17 -16.84
N LYS A 359 14.16 2.07 -15.55
CA LYS A 359 12.97 1.36 -15.10
C LYS A 359 11.68 1.99 -15.63
N ARG A 360 11.61 3.30 -15.59
CA ARG A 360 10.52 4.08 -16.19
C ARG A 360 10.37 3.77 -17.69
N GLN A 361 11.48 3.73 -18.43
CA GLN A 361 11.49 3.44 -19.86
C GLN A 361 11.03 2.01 -20.15
N LEU A 362 11.44 1.03 -19.34
CA LEU A 362 10.95 -0.34 -19.45
C LEU A 362 9.44 -0.43 -19.22
N ALA A 363 8.92 0.26 -18.20
CA ALA A 363 7.47 0.32 -17.92
C ALA A 363 6.71 0.99 -19.09
N TRP A 364 7.19 2.10 -19.65
CA TRP A 364 6.56 2.74 -20.82
C TRP A 364 6.58 1.85 -22.06
N ARG A 365 7.72 1.20 -22.38
CA ARG A 365 7.81 0.28 -23.52
C ARG A 365 6.85 -0.89 -23.42
N SER A 366 6.63 -1.43 -22.23
CA SER A 366 5.67 -2.52 -22.02
C SER A 366 4.22 -2.11 -22.30
N VAL A 367 3.93 -0.80 -22.22
CA VAL A 367 2.61 -0.23 -22.51
C VAL A 367 2.44 0.11 -24.00
N GLU A 368 3.51 0.54 -24.68
CA GLU A 368 3.48 0.91 -26.09
C GLU A 368 3.48 -0.31 -27.03
N GLY A 369 4.03 -1.43 -26.58
CA GLY A 369 4.03 -2.71 -27.29
C GLY A 369 2.74 -3.53 -27.13
N SER A 370 1.79 -3.04 -26.35
CA SER A 370 0.50 -3.67 -26.08
C SER A 370 -0.60 -3.03 -26.92
#